data_0e18a4b6c27e553c88fd39edc00825fe
#
_entry.id   0e18a4b6c27e553c88fd39edc00825fe
#
_cell.length_a   1.000
_cell.length_b   1.000
_cell.length_c   1.000
_cell.angle_alpha   90.00
_cell.angle_beta   90.00
_cell.angle_gamma   90.00
#
_symmetry.space_group_name_H-M   'P 1'
#
loop_
_entity.id
_entity.type
_entity.pdbx_description
1 polymer ?
#
loop_
_entity_poly.entity_id
_entity_poly.type
_entity_poly.pdbx_seq_one_letter_code
_entity_poly.pdbx_strand_id
1 'polypeptide(L)'
;GVGTWARWKIMDPLRFYTSLGTEARGQGVLDEVIESAVKNVVSAYTLKEVLRNTNRKLEYTTKELEDAEDIKKVLITMGRDKIVEEIRKMAARALEGRYGIELVDVRIKYINYVEAVIPKIYDRMRSERIRIANKYESEGRREEAEILGSMKRELERIESEGYRTAEETMGQANAEAVKIYAEAYEKAPEFYSFTKTLETYESTFTKQTH
;
A
#
# COMPACT_ATOMS: atom_id res chain seq x y z
N GLY A 1 -16.01 -18.55 -16.39
CA GLY A 1 -16.13 -19.13 -17.72
C GLY A 1 -15.28 -18.38 -18.73
N VAL A 2 -14.81 -19.09 -19.73
CA VAL A 2 -14.04 -18.54 -20.85
C VAL A 2 -14.86 -18.77 -22.10
N GLY A 3 -15.25 -17.69 -22.79
CA GLY A 3 -15.91 -17.79 -24.10
C GLY A 3 -14.86 -17.66 -25.19
N THR A 4 -14.93 -18.57 -26.17
CA THR A 4 -14.03 -18.59 -27.32
C THR A 4 -14.82 -18.58 -28.61
N TRP A 5 -14.18 -18.18 -29.71
CA TRP A 5 -14.66 -18.39 -31.04
C TRP A 5 -13.53 -18.93 -31.90
N ALA A 6 -13.88 -19.70 -32.93
CA ALA A 6 -12.92 -20.29 -33.81
C ALA A 6 -13.37 -20.16 -35.29
N ARG A 7 -12.40 -20.13 -36.19
CA ARG A 7 -12.61 -20.24 -37.63
C ARG A 7 -12.03 -21.56 -38.12
N TRP A 8 -12.78 -22.26 -38.91
CA TRP A 8 -12.40 -23.54 -39.48
C TRP A 8 -12.80 -23.65 -40.94
N LYS A 9 -12.21 -24.57 -41.61
CA LYS A 9 -12.56 -24.91 -42.99
C LYS A 9 -12.48 -26.41 -43.23
N ILE A 10 -13.22 -26.88 -44.21
CA ILE A 10 -13.17 -28.28 -44.66
C ILE A 10 -12.00 -28.40 -45.65
N MET A 11 -11.00 -29.20 -45.28
CA MET A 11 -9.84 -29.49 -46.13
C MET A 11 -10.05 -30.73 -47.00
N ASP A 12 -10.66 -31.78 -46.44
CA ASP A 12 -10.98 -33.04 -47.10
C ASP A 12 -12.49 -33.29 -47.04
N PRO A 13 -13.27 -32.92 -48.06
CA PRO A 13 -14.72 -33.11 -48.08
C PRO A 13 -15.17 -34.55 -47.98
N LEU A 14 -14.42 -35.49 -48.57
CA LEU A 14 -14.76 -36.91 -48.49
C LEU A 14 -14.64 -37.44 -47.06
N ARG A 15 -13.53 -37.12 -46.41
CA ARG A 15 -13.29 -37.51 -45.02
C ARG A 15 -14.27 -36.82 -44.05
N PHE A 16 -14.58 -35.56 -44.31
CA PHE A 16 -15.58 -34.82 -43.57
C PHE A 16 -16.96 -35.49 -43.66
N TYR A 17 -17.41 -35.81 -44.87
CA TYR A 17 -18.71 -36.42 -45.10
C TYR A 17 -18.80 -37.83 -44.49
N THR A 18 -17.75 -38.64 -44.63
CA THR A 18 -17.74 -40.01 -44.08
C THR A 18 -17.65 -40.06 -42.57
N SER A 19 -17.02 -39.10 -41.92
CA SER A 19 -16.85 -39.05 -40.46
C SER A 19 -17.95 -38.32 -39.72
N LEU A 20 -18.42 -37.18 -40.26
CA LEU A 20 -19.36 -36.27 -39.60
C LEU A 20 -20.70 -36.18 -40.30
N GLY A 21 -20.73 -36.31 -41.62
CA GLY A 21 -21.92 -36.29 -42.44
C GLY A 21 -22.60 -34.93 -42.63
N THR A 22 -22.63 -34.11 -41.59
CA THR A 22 -23.28 -32.79 -41.61
C THR A 22 -22.44 -31.72 -40.94
N GLU A 23 -22.61 -30.46 -41.37
CA GLU A 23 -21.93 -29.32 -40.81
C GLU A 23 -22.28 -29.11 -39.32
N ALA A 24 -23.53 -29.35 -38.93
CA ALA A 24 -23.97 -29.23 -37.54
C ALA A 24 -23.24 -30.21 -36.61
N ARG A 25 -22.99 -31.44 -37.06
CA ARG A 25 -22.16 -32.40 -36.30
C ARG A 25 -20.71 -31.97 -36.26
N GLY A 26 -20.18 -31.42 -37.34
CA GLY A 26 -18.84 -30.86 -37.43
C GLY A 26 -18.65 -29.75 -36.41
N GLN A 27 -19.61 -28.85 -36.29
CA GLN A 27 -19.60 -27.77 -35.30
C GLN A 27 -19.65 -28.31 -33.87
N GLY A 28 -20.50 -29.31 -33.59
CA GLY A 28 -20.57 -29.91 -32.23
C GLY A 28 -19.26 -30.55 -31.80
N VAL A 29 -18.58 -31.30 -32.70
CA VAL A 29 -17.26 -31.89 -32.43
C VAL A 29 -16.18 -30.82 -32.23
N LEU A 30 -16.22 -29.76 -33.04
CA LEU A 30 -15.30 -28.61 -32.87
C LEU A 30 -15.48 -27.92 -31.54
N ASP A 31 -16.72 -27.65 -31.13
CA ASP A 31 -17.03 -27.03 -29.84
C ASP A 31 -16.50 -27.87 -28.69
N GLU A 32 -16.72 -29.20 -28.70
CA GLU A 32 -16.21 -30.12 -27.67
C GLU A 32 -14.69 -30.15 -27.60
N VAL A 33 -14.01 -30.24 -28.75
CA VAL A 33 -12.55 -30.30 -28.83
C VAL A 33 -11.93 -28.97 -28.36
N ILE A 34 -12.50 -27.84 -28.80
CA ILE A 34 -12.01 -26.51 -28.42
C ILE A 34 -12.25 -26.27 -26.96
N GLU A 35 -13.44 -26.59 -26.42
CA GLU A 35 -13.75 -26.44 -25.01
C GLU A 35 -12.79 -27.25 -24.12
N SER A 36 -12.52 -28.52 -24.52
CA SER A 36 -11.56 -29.37 -23.83
C SER A 36 -10.14 -28.78 -23.87
N ALA A 37 -9.68 -28.31 -25.03
CA ALA A 37 -8.37 -27.67 -25.15
C ALA A 37 -8.26 -26.39 -24.30
N VAL A 38 -9.29 -25.54 -24.33
CA VAL A 38 -9.37 -24.32 -23.52
C VAL A 38 -9.31 -24.65 -22.04
N LYS A 39 -10.10 -25.62 -21.56
CA LYS A 39 -10.12 -26.03 -20.18
C LYS A 39 -8.75 -26.53 -19.71
N ASN A 40 -8.11 -27.38 -20.49
CA ASN A 40 -6.80 -27.96 -20.17
C ASN A 40 -5.70 -26.89 -20.12
N VAL A 41 -5.64 -26.05 -21.13
CA VAL A 41 -4.58 -25.01 -21.20
C VAL A 41 -4.81 -23.90 -20.18
N VAL A 42 -6.03 -23.34 -20.11
CA VAL A 42 -6.32 -22.21 -19.20
C VAL A 42 -6.17 -22.59 -17.73
N SER A 43 -6.47 -23.85 -17.35
CA SER A 43 -6.31 -24.29 -15.97
C SER A 43 -4.84 -24.42 -15.53
N ALA A 44 -3.90 -24.50 -16.46
CA ALA A 44 -2.46 -24.57 -16.16
C ALA A 44 -1.83 -23.19 -15.92
N TYR A 45 -2.50 -22.09 -16.29
CA TYR A 45 -1.98 -20.74 -16.19
C TYR A 45 -2.75 -19.87 -15.19
N THR A 46 -2.08 -18.84 -14.70
CA THR A 46 -2.73 -17.87 -13.83
C THR A 46 -3.67 -16.95 -14.63
N LEU A 47 -4.73 -16.46 -13.99
CA LEU A 47 -5.66 -15.53 -14.63
C LEU A 47 -4.96 -14.29 -15.22
N LYS A 48 -3.89 -13.82 -14.55
CA LYS A 48 -3.10 -12.67 -15.02
C LYS A 48 -2.41 -12.95 -16.35
N GLU A 49 -1.88 -14.15 -16.55
CA GLU A 49 -1.25 -14.56 -17.81
C GLU A 49 -2.25 -14.72 -18.95
N VAL A 50 -3.46 -15.20 -18.63
CA VAL A 50 -4.53 -15.34 -19.63
C VAL A 50 -5.10 -13.98 -20.07
N LEU A 51 -5.03 -12.96 -19.20
CA LEU A 51 -5.53 -11.61 -19.48
C LEU A 51 -4.52 -10.69 -20.16
N ARG A 52 -3.23 -10.85 -19.87
CA ARG A 52 -2.18 -9.92 -20.28
C ARG A 52 -1.19 -10.53 -21.23
N ASN A 53 -0.64 -9.71 -22.14
CA ASN A 53 0.40 -10.10 -23.09
C ASN A 53 1.80 -9.62 -22.67
N THR A 54 1.88 -8.55 -21.89
CA THR A 54 3.15 -7.86 -21.60
C THR A 54 3.28 -7.52 -20.12
N ASN A 55 4.52 -7.37 -19.68
CA ASN A 55 4.87 -6.93 -18.33
C ASN A 55 4.85 -5.41 -18.16
N ARG A 56 4.11 -4.67 -19.02
CA ARG A 56 3.96 -3.22 -18.87
C ARG A 56 3.45 -2.87 -17.48
N LYS A 57 4.09 -1.88 -16.84
CA LYS A 57 3.62 -1.34 -15.56
C LYS A 57 2.19 -0.84 -15.73
N LEU A 58 1.34 -1.20 -14.79
CA LEU A 58 0.00 -0.64 -14.70
C LEU A 58 0.11 0.70 -13.97
N GLU A 59 -0.48 1.74 -14.54
CA GLU A 59 -0.65 3.01 -13.87
C GLU A 59 -1.86 2.87 -12.95
N TYR A 60 -1.61 2.97 -11.66
CA TYR A 60 -2.66 2.96 -10.66
C TYR A 60 -2.97 4.40 -10.25
N THR A 61 -4.23 4.71 -10.08
CA THR A 61 -4.70 6.04 -9.65
C THR A 61 -4.26 6.39 -8.23
N THR A 62 -3.81 5.42 -7.45
CA THR A 62 -3.37 5.56 -6.06
C THR A 62 -2.01 4.87 -5.88
N LYS A 63 -1.04 5.54 -5.27
CA LYS A 63 0.30 5.01 -4.93
C LYS A 63 0.21 3.72 -4.10
N GLU A 64 -0.86 3.55 -3.38
CA GLU A 64 -1.17 2.43 -2.50
C GLU A 64 -1.28 1.09 -3.22
N LEU A 65 -1.77 1.12 -4.47
CA LEU A 65 -1.85 -0.07 -5.31
C LEU A 65 -0.50 -0.42 -5.95
N GLU A 66 0.41 0.55 -6.06
CA GLU A 66 1.78 0.30 -6.53
C GLU A 66 2.63 -0.46 -5.50
N ASP A 67 2.35 -0.27 -4.20
CA ASP A 67 3.07 -0.90 -3.09
C ASP A 67 2.55 -2.28 -2.71
N ALA A 68 1.41 -2.71 -3.26
CA ALA A 68 0.92 -4.06 -3.06
C ALA A 68 1.94 -5.07 -3.62
N GLU A 69 2.69 -5.72 -2.74
CA GLU A 69 3.75 -6.70 -3.08
C GLU A 69 3.26 -7.82 -4.01
N ASP A 70 1.99 -8.18 -3.92
CA ASP A 70 1.35 -9.19 -4.77
C ASP A 70 1.25 -8.78 -6.25
N ILE A 71 1.32 -7.46 -6.54
CA ILE A 71 1.25 -6.95 -7.91
C ILE A 71 2.64 -6.91 -8.55
N LYS A 72 3.67 -6.63 -7.73
CA LYS A 72 5.08 -6.53 -8.20
C LYS A 72 5.70 -7.88 -8.54
N LYS A 73 5.19 -8.99 -8.01
CA LYS A 73 5.86 -10.31 -8.09
C LYS A 73 5.42 -11.21 -9.25
N VAL A 74 4.34 -10.91 -9.96
CA VAL A 74 3.86 -11.79 -11.03
C VAL A 74 4.35 -11.31 -12.39
N LEU A 75 5.51 -11.81 -12.77
CA LEU A 75 6.00 -11.68 -14.14
C LEU A 75 5.19 -12.60 -15.05
N ILE A 76 4.73 -12.06 -16.17
CA ILE A 76 4.06 -12.81 -17.23
C ILE A 76 5.15 -13.48 -18.07
N THR A 77 5.13 -14.80 -18.11
CA THR A 77 6.10 -15.61 -18.86
C THR A 77 5.56 -16.01 -20.23
N MET A 78 4.30 -16.42 -20.28
CA MET A 78 3.66 -16.88 -21.53
C MET A 78 2.85 -15.77 -22.20
N GLY A 79 1.92 -15.15 -21.51
CA GLY A 79 1.02 -14.15 -22.04
C GLY A 79 -0.12 -14.73 -22.89
N ARG A 80 -1.18 -13.92 -23.06
CA ARG A 80 -2.43 -14.34 -23.71
C ARG A 80 -2.24 -14.92 -25.11
N ASP A 81 -1.42 -14.29 -25.95
CA ASP A 81 -1.28 -14.71 -27.36
C ASP A 81 -0.61 -16.07 -27.49
N LYS A 82 0.39 -16.37 -26.64
CA LYS A 82 1.03 -17.68 -26.62
C LYS A 82 0.09 -18.76 -26.07
N ILE A 83 -0.71 -18.45 -25.08
CA ILE A 83 -1.72 -19.34 -24.52
C ILE A 83 -2.78 -19.68 -25.58
N VAL A 84 -3.25 -18.69 -26.31
CA VAL A 84 -4.21 -18.89 -27.42
C VAL A 84 -3.59 -19.76 -28.53
N GLU A 85 -2.32 -19.55 -28.84
CA GLU A 85 -1.63 -20.38 -29.83
C GLU A 85 -1.45 -21.84 -29.36
N GLU A 86 -1.24 -22.05 -28.07
CA GLU A 86 -1.17 -23.38 -27.47
C GLU A 86 -2.54 -24.09 -27.54
N ILE A 87 -3.62 -23.36 -27.21
CA ILE A 87 -5.00 -23.88 -27.39
C ILE A 87 -5.24 -24.28 -28.82
N ARG A 88 -4.88 -23.41 -29.81
CA ARG A 88 -5.03 -23.68 -31.22
C ARG A 88 -4.27 -24.93 -31.63
N LYS A 89 -3.01 -25.11 -31.23
CA LYS A 89 -2.18 -26.26 -31.51
C LYS A 89 -2.76 -27.54 -30.93
N MET A 90 -3.24 -27.49 -29.69
CA MET A 90 -3.83 -28.65 -29.01
C MET A 90 -5.13 -29.08 -29.70
N ALA A 91 -6.02 -28.14 -30.00
CA ALA A 91 -7.27 -28.43 -30.72
C ALA A 91 -7.01 -28.93 -32.17
N ALA A 92 -6.06 -28.29 -32.89
CA ALA A 92 -5.69 -28.73 -34.22
C ALA A 92 -5.20 -30.17 -34.26
N ARG A 93 -4.30 -30.58 -33.33
CA ARG A 93 -3.81 -31.96 -33.22
C ARG A 93 -4.95 -32.98 -32.98
N ALA A 94 -5.95 -32.59 -32.20
CA ALA A 94 -7.09 -33.47 -31.93
C ALA A 94 -8.02 -33.66 -33.14
N LEU A 95 -8.05 -32.66 -34.04
CA LEU A 95 -8.86 -32.69 -35.25
C LEU A 95 -8.12 -33.28 -36.46
N GLU A 96 -6.78 -33.19 -36.44
CA GLU A 96 -5.92 -33.58 -37.53
C GLU A 96 -6.09 -35.08 -37.89
N GLY A 97 -6.29 -35.34 -39.13
CA GLY A 97 -6.40 -36.70 -39.66
C GLY A 97 -7.70 -37.44 -39.34
N ARG A 98 -8.60 -36.91 -38.51
CA ARG A 98 -9.84 -37.59 -38.11
C ARG A 98 -11.06 -37.14 -38.93
N TYR A 99 -11.24 -35.84 -39.08
CA TYR A 99 -12.51 -35.28 -39.53
C TYR A 99 -12.39 -34.51 -40.87
N GLY A 100 -11.20 -34.38 -41.46
CA GLY A 100 -10.98 -33.60 -42.65
C GLY A 100 -11.19 -32.09 -42.48
N ILE A 101 -11.08 -31.59 -41.18
CA ILE A 101 -11.24 -30.22 -40.81
C ILE A 101 -9.87 -29.60 -40.49
N GLU A 102 -9.66 -28.36 -40.97
CA GLU A 102 -8.53 -27.52 -40.52
C GLU A 102 -9.02 -26.38 -39.65
N LEU A 103 -8.43 -26.26 -38.47
CA LEU A 103 -8.66 -25.15 -37.55
C LEU A 103 -7.75 -23.97 -37.93
N VAL A 104 -8.34 -22.89 -38.48
CA VAL A 104 -7.60 -21.73 -38.98
C VAL A 104 -7.16 -20.83 -37.83
N ASP A 105 -8.08 -20.47 -36.95
CA ASP A 105 -7.82 -19.54 -35.86
C ASP A 105 -8.72 -19.83 -34.65
N VAL A 106 -8.21 -19.54 -33.46
CA VAL A 106 -8.96 -19.58 -32.18
C VAL A 106 -8.70 -18.29 -31.43
N ARG A 107 -9.74 -17.70 -30.88
CA ARG A 107 -9.59 -16.48 -30.06
C ARG A 107 -10.47 -16.54 -28.81
N ILE A 108 -9.99 -15.96 -27.74
CA ILE A 108 -10.75 -15.76 -26.51
C ILE A 108 -11.62 -14.51 -26.68
N LYS A 109 -12.94 -14.67 -26.59
CA LYS A 109 -13.93 -13.60 -26.72
C LYS A 109 -14.07 -12.83 -25.40
N TYR A 110 -14.27 -13.55 -24.29
CA TYR A 110 -14.40 -12.99 -22.95
C TYR A 110 -13.96 -13.99 -21.90
N ILE A 111 -13.61 -13.46 -20.73
CA ILE A 111 -13.28 -14.24 -19.53
C ILE A 111 -14.10 -13.63 -18.42
N ASN A 112 -15.06 -14.41 -17.88
CA ASN A 112 -15.93 -13.99 -16.79
C ASN A 112 -15.82 -14.97 -15.61
N TYR A 113 -15.98 -14.45 -14.42
CA TYR A 113 -16.19 -15.32 -13.27
C TYR A 113 -17.55 -16.00 -13.35
N VAL A 114 -17.64 -17.20 -12.79
CA VAL A 114 -18.92 -17.89 -12.64
C VAL A 114 -19.72 -17.14 -11.58
N GLU A 115 -21.02 -16.95 -11.79
CA GLU A 115 -21.89 -16.17 -10.89
C GLU A 115 -21.78 -16.59 -9.42
N ALA A 116 -21.68 -17.88 -9.16
CA ALA A 116 -21.53 -18.42 -7.80
C ALA A 116 -20.23 -17.95 -7.08
N VAL A 117 -19.22 -17.49 -7.81
CA VAL A 117 -17.93 -17.06 -7.25
C VAL A 117 -17.85 -15.53 -7.10
N ILE A 118 -18.65 -14.77 -7.85
CA ILE A 118 -18.65 -13.31 -7.86
C ILE A 118 -18.80 -12.71 -6.46
N PRO A 119 -19.76 -13.14 -5.61
CA PRO A 119 -19.92 -12.61 -4.26
C PRO A 119 -18.64 -12.76 -3.41
N LYS A 120 -18.00 -13.93 -3.47
CA LYS A 120 -16.76 -14.20 -2.72
C LYS A 120 -15.59 -13.32 -3.16
N ILE A 121 -15.54 -12.98 -4.44
CA ILE A 121 -14.52 -12.08 -4.98
C ILE A 121 -14.76 -10.65 -4.47
N TYR A 122 -16.01 -10.18 -4.49
CA TYR A 122 -16.35 -8.87 -3.93
C TYR A 122 -16.08 -8.77 -2.44
N ASP A 123 -16.40 -9.80 -1.66
CA ASP A 123 -16.08 -9.86 -0.23
C ASP A 123 -14.58 -9.81 0.02
N ARG A 124 -13.80 -10.54 -0.77
CA ARG A 124 -12.33 -10.48 -0.70
C ARG A 124 -11.81 -9.07 -1.04
N MET A 125 -12.29 -8.46 -2.12
CA MET A 125 -11.89 -7.11 -2.51
C MET A 125 -12.27 -6.07 -1.43
N ARG A 126 -13.45 -6.21 -0.83
CA ARG A 126 -13.89 -5.36 0.29
C ARG A 126 -12.96 -5.53 1.49
N SER A 127 -12.65 -6.74 1.88
CA SER A 127 -11.75 -7.05 2.99
C SER A 127 -10.35 -6.50 2.76
N GLU A 128 -9.82 -6.59 1.54
CA GLU A 128 -8.53 -5.98 1.19
C GLU A 128 -8.57 -4.45 1.29
N ARG A 129 -9.66 -3.80 0.84
CA ARG A 129 -9.83 -2.34 0.98
C ARG A 129 -9.90 -1.90 2.44
N ILE A 130 -10.64 -2.63 3.28
CA ILE A 130 -10.72 -2.37 4.72
C ILE A 130 -9.34 -2.54 5.36
N ARG A 131 -8.60 -3.60 5.00
CA ARG A 131 -7.23 -3.81 5.52
C ARG A 131 -6.30 -2.66 5.17
N ILE A 132 -6.35 -2.17 3.93
CA ILE A 132 -5.57 -1.00 3.50
C ILE A 132 -5.97 0.25 4.29
N ALA A 133 -7.28 0.51 4.43
CA ALA A 133 -7.78 1.65 5.20
C ALA A 133 -7.30 1.61 6.66
N ASN A 134 -7.41 0.46 7.33
CA ASN A 134 -6.95 0.26 8.70
C ASN A 134 -5.43 0.44 8.84
N LYS A 135 -4.66 0.04 7.81
CA LYS A 135 -3.21 0.26 7.78
C LYS A 135 -2.90 1.76 7.80
N TYR A 136 -3.52 2.55 6.92
CA TYR A 136 -3.30 4.01 6.88
C TYR A 136 -3.78 4.72 8.14
N GLU A 137 -4.92 4.29 8.68
CA GLU A 137 -5.39 4.82 9.96
C GLU A 137 -4.38 4.57 11.08
N SER A 138 -3.82 3.37 11.14
CA SER A 138 -2.80 3.02 12.15
C SER A 138 -1.50 3.78 11.93
N GLU A 139 -1.07 3.94 10.69
CA GLU A 139 0.12 4.74 10.34
C GLU A 139 -0.09 6.21 10.68
N GLY A 140 -1.27 6.78 10.38
CA GLY A 140 -1.63 8.15 10.73
C GLY A 140 -1.65 8.38 12.25
N ARG A 141 -2.24 7.48 13.01
CA ARG A 141 -2.23 7.56 14.49
C ARG A 141 -0.82 7.46 15.06
N ARG A 142 0.04 6.62 14.48
CA ARG A 142 1.44 6.53 14.89
C ARG A 142 2.19 7.84 14.65
N GLU A 143 2.03 8.42 13.46
CA GLU A 143 2.66 9.68 13.10
C GLU A 143 2.17 10.84 13.97
N GLU A 144 0.86 10.91 14.23
CA GLU A 144 0.28 11.87 15.17
C GLU A 144 0.90 11.74 16.57
N ALA A 145 0.98 10.53 17.12
CA ALA A 145 1.57 10.30 18.42
C ALA A 145 3.06 10.67 18.49
N GLU A 146 3.81 10.43 17.40
CA GLU A 146 5.21 10.80 17.29
C GLU A 146 5.40 12.32 17.26
N ILE A 147 4.57 13.03 16.47
CA ILE A 147 4.57 14.50 16.40
C ILE A 147 4.21 15.11 17.75
N LEU A 148 3.12 14.66 18.38
CA LEU A 148 2.72 15.15 19.70
C LEU A 148 3.78 14.87 20.76
N GLY A 149 4.38 13.68 20.73
CA GLY A 149 5.47 13.32 21.64
C GLY A 149 6.73 14.18 21.44
N SER A 150 7.08 14.51 20.19
CA SER A 150 8.21 15.38 19.89
C SER A 150 7.95 16.83 20.31
N MET A 151 6.73 17.32 20.06
CA MET A 151 6.29 18.65 20.47
C MET A 151 6.34 18.80 22.00
N LYS A 152 5.85 17.80 22.75
CA LYS A 152 5.88 17.84 24.22
C LYS A 152 7.32 17.88 24.76
N ARG A 153 8.21 17.05 24.23
CA ARG A 153 9.63 17.08 24.62
C ARG A 153 10.29 18.41 24.33
N GLU A 154 9.99 19.00 23.17
CA GLU A 154 10.55 20.30 22.80
C GLU A 154 10.02 21.42 23.68
N LEU A 155 8.74 21.39 24.04
CA LEU A 155 8.15 22.35 24.98
C LEU A 155 8.84 22.26 26.35
N GLU A 156 8.94 21.04 26.92
CA GLU A 156 9.61 20.81 28.18
C GLU A 156 11.09 21.28 28.16
N ARG A 157 11.78 21.09 27.04
CA ARG A 157 13.15 21.58 26.83
C ARG A 157 13.23 23.10 26.89
N ILE A 158 12.34 23.79 26.12
CA ILE A 158 12.29 25.25 26.08
C ILE A 158 11.96 25.84 27.45
N GLU A 159 10.97 25.28 28.15
CA GLU A 159 10.61 25.72 29.49
C GLU A 159 11.76 25.53 30.48
N SER A 160 12.43 24.38 30.43
CA SER A 160 13.57 24.08 31.29
C SER A 160 14.77 25.00 31.04
N GLU A 161 15.06 25.28 29.77
CA GLU A 161 16.13 26.24 29.39
C GLU A 161 15.79 27.67 29.81
N GLY A 162 14.52 28.07 29.64
CA GLY A 162 14.04 29.37 30.09
C GLY A 162 14.18 29.53 31.59
N TYR A 163 13.76 28.53 32.35
CA TYR A 163 13.90 28.53 33.81
C TYR A 163 15.37 28.60 34.25
N ARG A 164 16.23 27.76 33.67
CA ARG A 164 17.67 27.76 33.92
C ARG A 164 18.31 29.14 33.67
N THR A 165 17.98 29.76 32.53
CA THR A 165 18.51 31.06 32.14
C THR A 165 18.05 32.17 33.12
N ALA A 166 16.80 32.10 33.56
CA ALA A 166 16.27 33.03 34.55
C ALA A 166 16.97 32.89 35.88
N GLU A 167 17.18 31.67 36.39
CA GLU A 167 17.89 31.39 37.63
C GLU A 167 19.37 31.81 37.56
N GLU A 168 20.05 31.53 36.46
CA GLU A 168 21.43 31.96 36.24
C GLU A 168 21.54 33.50 36.24
N THR A 169 20.60 34.19 35.58
CA THR A 169 20.58 35.66 35.54
C THR A 169 20.32 36.26 36.91
N MET A 170 19.35 35.70 37.64
CA MET A 170 19.07 36.12 39.04
C MET A 170 20.25 35.84 39.98
N GLY A 171 20.88 34.67 39.81
CA GLY A 171 22.06 34.31 40.59
C GLY A 171 23.24 35.27 40.36
N GLN A 172 23.50 35.61 39.11
CA GLN A 172 24.54 36.59 38.76
C GLN A 172 24.23 37.97 39.31
N ALA A 173 23.00 38.47 39.15
CA ALA A 173 22.57 39.75 39.70
C ALA A 173 22.69 39.81 41.22
N ASN A 174 22.29 38.76 41.93
CA ASN A 174 22.43 38.67 43.38
C ASN A 174 23.90 38.64 43.80
N ALA A 175 24.74 37.87 43.08
CA ALA A 175 26.19 37.84 43.38
C ALA A 175 26.84 39.22 43.18
N GLU A 176 26.46 39.93 42.13
CA GLU A 176 26.95 41.29 41.86
C GLU A 176 26.47 42.29 42.95
N ALA A 177 25.19 42.20 43.34
CA ALA A 177 24.65 43.01 44.45
C ALA A 177 25.40 42.76 45.77
N VAL A 178 25.63 41.48 46.11
CA VAL A 178 26.40 41.13 47.32
C VAL A 178 27.83 41.69 47.26
N LYS A 179 28.46 41.60 46.08
CA LYS A 179 29.81 42.19 45.89
C LYS A 179 29.84 43.69 46.10
N ILE A 180 28.86 44.43 45.56
CA ILE A 180 28.73 45.87 45.73
C ILE A 180 28.52 46.21 47.21
N TYR A 181 27.66 45.48 47.94
CA TYR A 181 27.46 45.68 49.35
C TYR A 181 28.72 45.37 50.18
N ALA A 182 29.46 44.32 49.84
CA ALA A 182 30.72 43.97 50.51
C ALA A 182 31.79 45.04 50.33
N GLU A 183 31.93 45.57 49.11
CA GLU A 183 32.87 46.67 48.80
C GLU A 183 32.48 47.98 49.53
N ALA A 184 31.18 48.27 49.66
CA ALA A 184 30.69 49.41 50.42
C ALA A 184 30.93 49.22 51.96
N TYR A 185 30.78 48.01 52.46
CA TYR A 185 31.07 47.68 53.86
C TYR A 185 32.54 47.85 54.18
N GLU A 186 33.46 47.43 53.34
CA GLU A 186 34.91 47.62 53.55
C GLU A 186 35.28 49.11 53.65
N LYS A 187 34.60 49.97 52.87
CA LYS A 187 34.87 51.42 52.85
C LYS A 187 34.34 52.17 54.13
N ALA A 188 33.24 51.73 54.69
CA ALA A 188 32.60 52.42 55.86
C ALA A 188 31.82 51.41 56.71
N PRO A 189 32.49 50.55 57.50
CA PRO A 189 31.87 49.48 58.29
C PRO A 189 30.84 49.93 59.29
N GLU A 190 31.11 51.05 59.98
CA GLU A 190 30.19 51.58 61.02
C GLU A 190 28.89 52.12 60.40
N PHE A 191 28.97 52.80 59.29
CA PHE A 191 27.80 53.30 58.55
C PHE A 191 26.94 52.19 58.02
N TYR A 192 27.57 51.14 57.43
CA TYR A 192 26.85 49.99 56.97
C TYR A 192 26.11 49.24 58.08
N SER A 193 26.76 49.04 59.24
CA SER A 193 26.12 48.34 60.34
C SER A 193 24.92 49.17 60.88
N PHE A 194 25.00 50.48 60.90
CA PHE A 194 23.90 51.37 61.29
C PHE A 194 22.71 51.25 60.30
N THR A 195 22.96 51.37 58.98
CA THR A 195 21.90 51.25 57.98
C THR A 195 21.25 49.89 57.95
N LYS A 196 22.02 48.80 58.14
CA LYS A 196 21.51 47.44 58.14
C LYS A 196 20.67 47.17 59.42
N THR A 197 21.03 47.78 60.54
CA THR A 197 20.23 47.73 61.76
C THR A 197 18.89 48.41 61.57
N LEU A 198 18.85 49.56 60.93
CA LEU A 198 17.60 50.26 60.61
C LEU A 198 16.71 49.47 59.62
N GLU A 199 17.25 48.90 58.55
CA GLU A 199 16.50 48.02 57.65
C GLU A 199 15.90 46.79 58.34
N THR A 200 16.67 46.22 59.32
CA THR A 200 16.20 45.07 60.12
C THR A 200 15.04 45.47 61.00
N TYR A 201 15.13 46.62 61.64
CA TYR A 201 14.03 47.15 62.43
C TYR A 201 12.79 47.44 61.56
N GLU A 202 12.93 48.10 60.44
CA GLU A 202 11.83 48.37 59.48
C GLU A 202 11.13 47.05 59.05
N SER A 203 11.90 46.04 58.58
CA SER A 203 11.38 44.76 58.20
C SER A 203 10.68 43.97 59.31
N THR A 204 11.15 44.14 60.53
CA THR A 204 10.57 43.43 61.69
C THR A 204 9.26 44.10 62.14
N PHE A 205 9.20 45.44 62.16
CA PHE A 205 7.97 46.16 62.54
C PHE A 205 6.88 46.02 61.42
N THR A 206 7.24 46.03 60.18
CA THR A 206 6.26 45.86 59.07
C THR A 206 5.63 44.46 59.03
N LYS A 207 6.35 43.42 59.47
CA LYS A 207 5.83 42.04 59.55
C LYS A 207 4.92 41.78 60.77
N GLN A 208 4.93 42.65 61.78
CA GLN A 208 4.07 42.49 62.97
C GLN A 208 2.72 43.22 62.83
N THR A 209 2.45 43.92 61.80
CA THR A 209 1.24 44.75 61.56
C THR A 209 0.21 44.10 60.63
N HIS A 210 0.32 42.81 60.33
CA HIS A 210 -0.71 42.05 59.60
C HIS A 210 -1.21 40.88 60.41
#